data_d225ad744c4c884f72c13e58d38ca5f0
#
_entry.id   d225ad744c4c884f72c13e58d38ca5f0
#
_cell.length_a   1.000
_cell.length_b   1.000
_cell.length_c   1.000
_cell.angle_alpha   90.00
_cell.angle_beta   90.00
_cell.angle_gamma   90.00
#
_symmetry.space_group_name_H-M   'P 1'
#
loop_
_entity.id
_entity.type
_entity.pdbx_description
1 polymer ?
#
loop_
_entity_poly.entity_id
_entity_poly.type
_entity_poly.pdbx_seq_one_letter_code
_entity_poly.pdbx_strand_id
1 'polypeptide(L)'
;MKKEKAVFSKLEFFLLIFILIFAFGVRLYKINRPIADWHSWRQADTAAVARNFLKEGYTPFIPKYDDMSSQANGLDNPNRYRFVEFPIYNSLIYIVWSITGVNETFARLVTVFISLGSTLILFLLVKRLSGFITAILSASFFSLLPYNIFYSSAILPGPLMVFAILGLYFSFLKWMDNDTNWYWGISSILFANLAILTWPIALLFLFPVLYLSLEKYNLAIFKKANLWIFALLAITPFIAWRFWMSNFPEGIPNWRFLLNEGNIRFKGAFFRWIIAERIGKLILTVAGFTLFIIGLLKKPLDKEKLFYYSWLISSAVYFVVFASGNVRHDYYQVPFVPIAAVFMAKGTLLLWNLPKEYFNRIIGAAISFVLILLILAFGYFEIRGYYWVNKPQIITAGKAVDRLLPKDATVIAPYNGDAAFLYQTNRHGYPIVDRPLEKFI
;
A
#
# COMPACT_ATOMS: atom_id res chain seq x y z
N MET A 1 38.55 -17.57 -13.10
CA MET A 1 37.64 -16.49 -12.72
C MET A 1 36.55 -16.39 -13.77
N LYS A 2 35.34 -16.92 -13.53
CA LYS A 2 34.19 -16.63 -14.39
C LYS A 2 33.82 -15.17 -14.16
N LYS A 3 33.93 -14.31 -15.21
CA LYS A 3 33.41 -12.96 -15.19
C LYS A 3 31.95 -13.03 -14.71
N GLU A 4 31.64 -12.45 -13.56
CA GLU A 4 30.25 -12.22 -13.17
C GLU A 4 29.57 -11.50 -14.33
N LYS A 5 28.57 -12.14 -14.92
CA LYS A 5 27.75 -11.48 -15.95
C LYS A 5 27.11 -10.27 -15.29
N ALA A 6 27.32 -9.10 -15.88
CA ALA A 6 26.70 -7.85 -15.43
C ALA A 6 25.22 -8.10 -15.16
N VAL A 7 24.74 -7.68 -13.99
CA VAL A 7 23.33 -7.88 -13.53
C VAL A 7 22.33 -7.29 -14.54
N PHE A 8 22.76 -6.30 -15.30
CA PHE A 8 21.96 -5.59 -16.32
C PHE A 8 22.77 -5.41 -17.62
N SER A 9 22.09 -5.55 -18.76
CA SER A 9 22.58 -4.96 -20.00
C SER A 9 22.42 -3.43 -19.96
N LYS A 10 23.16 -2.69 -20.78
CA LYS A 10 23.02 -1.22 -20.86
C LYS A 10 21.59 -0.78 -21.19
N LEU A 11 20.92 -1.50 -22.10
CA LEU A 11 19.54 -1.20 -22.48
C LEU A 11 18.56 -1.45 -21.31
N GLU A 12 18.70 -2.57 -20.60
CA GLU A 12 17.86 -2.88 -19.43
C GLU A 12 17.96 -1.82 -18.35
N PHE A 13 19.19 -1.39 -18.05
CA PHE A 13 19.46 -0.33 -17.09
C PHE A 13 18.82 0.99 -17.53
N PHE A 14 19.04 1.40 -18.79
CA PHE A 14 18.48 2.63 -19.32
C PHE A 14 16.95 2.64 -19.27
N LEU A 15 16.28 1.57 -19.70
CA LEU A 15 14.83 1.47 -19.70
C LEU A 15 14.26 1.49 -18.27
N LEU A 16 14.91 0.82 -17.32
CA LEU A 16 14.49 0.85 -15.91
C LEU A 16 14.61 2.26 -15.33
N ILE A 17 15.74 2.94 -15.56
CA ILE A 17 15.92 4.32 -15.09
C ILE A 17 14.91 5.27 -15.73
N PHE A 18 14.63 5.11 -17.02
CA PHE A 18 13.60 5.88 -17.72
C PHE A 18 12.22 5.71 -17.05
N ILE A 19 11.82 4.46 -16.74
CA ILE A 19 10.57 4.20 -16.05
C ILE A 19 10.55 4.84 -14.67
N LEU A 20 11.63 4.74 -13.91
CA LEU A 20 11.70 5.32 -12.55
C LEU A 20 11.61 6.85 -12.59
N ILE A 21 12.30 7.51 -13.52
CA ILE A 21 12.24 8.96 -13.70
C ILE A 21 10.83 9.38 -14.13
N PHE A 22 10.23 8.68 -15.09
CA PHE A 22 8.87 8.98 -15.54
C PHE A 22 7.84 8.73 -14.43
N ALA A 23 7.98 7.62 -13.69
CA ALA A 23 7.16 7.31 -12.52
C ALA A 23 7.27 8.37 -11.42
N PHE A 24 8.47 8.91 -11.18
CA PHE A 24 8.66 10.05 -10.28
C PHE A 24 7.92 11.28 -10.79
N GLY A 25 8.14 11.65 -12.06
CA GLY A 25 7.53 12.85 -12.67
C GLY A 25 5.99 12.87 -12.57
N VAL A 26 5.32 11.75 -12.91
CA VAL A 26 3.84 11.70 -12.86
C VAL A 26 3.30 11.79 -11.43
N ARG A 27 4.07 11.41 -10.41
CA ARG A 27 3.69 11.51 -8.99
C ARG A 27 3.84 12.91 -8.42
N LEU A 28 4.54 13.80 -9.12
CA LEU A 28 4.63 15.21 -8.74
C LEU A 28 3.34 15.99 -9.06
N TYR A 29 2.42 15.42 -9.83
CA TYR A 29 1.15 16.06 -10.11
C TYR A 29 0.39 16.36 -8.82
N LYS A 30 0.14 17.65 -8.55
CA LYS A 30 -0.48 18.15 -7.33
C LYS A 30 0.13 17.59 -6.04
N ILE A 31 1.44 17.38 -5.98
CA ILE A 31 2.13 16.85 -4.81
C ILE A 31 2.00 17.76 -3.58
N ASN A 32 1.83 19.07 -3.81
CA ASN A 32 1.66 20.10 -2.79
C ASN A 32 0.21 20.31 -2.32
N ARG A 33 -0.72 19.41 -2.70
CA ARG A 33 -2.11 19.48 -2.25
C ARG A 33 -2.19 19.37 -0.73
N PRO A 34 -3.06 20.14 -0.06
CA PRO A 34 -3.26 20.04 1.38
C PRO A 34 -3.95 18.70 1.74
N ILE A 35 -3.83 18.29 3.01
CA ILE A 35 -4.59 17.16 3.55
C ILE A 35 -6.07 17.57 3.72
N ALA A 36 -6.77 17.60 2.61
CA ALA A 36 -8.20 17.85 2.45
C ALA A 36 -8.71 17.25 1.12
N ASP A 37 -7.89 16.40 0.52
CA ASP A 37 -8.16 15.60 -0.68
C ASP A 37 -8.83 14.26 -0.30
N TRP A 38 -8.88 13.31 -1.22
CA TRP A 38 -9.54 12.01 -0.98
C TRP A 38 -8.91 11.26 0.20
N HIS A 39 -9.75 10.68 1.06
CA HIS A 39 -9.33 10.05 2.33
C HIS A 39 -8.51 10.96 3.25
N SER A 40 -8.85 12.25 3.28
CA SER A 40 -8.19 13.25 4.14
C SER A 40 -8.11 12.85 5.60
N TRP A 41 -9.17 12.24 6.16
CA TRP A 41 -9.20 11.78 7.54
C TRP A 41 -8.04 10.84 7.89
N ARG A 42 -7.77 9.86 7.01
CA ARG A 42 -6.71 8.87 7.26
C ARG A 42 -5.31 9.46 7.06
N GLN A 43 -5.17 10.38 6.10
CA GLN A 43 -3.93 11.11 5.89
C GLN A 43 -3.65 12.05 7.06
N ALA A 44 -4.69 12.73 7.58
CA ALA A 44 -4.60 13.60 8.76
C ALA A 44 -4.15 12.85 10.00
N ASP A 45 -4.78 11.71 10.32
CA ASP A 45 -4.37 10.84 11.42
C ASP A 45 -2.89 10.45 11.32
N THR A 46 -2.47 10.02 10.13
CA THR A 46 -1.10 9.56 9.90
C THR A 46 -0.10 10.71 10.04
N ALA A 47 -0.41 11.86 9.46
CA ALA A 47 0.45 13.04 9.52
C ALA A 47 0.48 13.66 10.94
N ALA A 48 -0.64 13.65 11.66
CA ALA A 48 -0.72 14.14 13.04
C ALA A 48 0.24 13.39 13.97
N VAL A 49 0.33 12.06 13.87
CA VAL A 49 1.28 11.27 14.66
C VAL A 49 2.72 11.71 14.39
N ALA A 50 3.10 11.88 13.13
CA ALA A 50 4.45 12.33 12.77
C ALA A 50 4.72 13.76 13.26
N ARG A 51 3.72 14.66 13.18
CA ARG A 51 3.81 16.04 13.68
C ARG A 51 3.95 16.08 15.20
N ASN A 52 3.22 15.22 15.89
CA ASN A 52 3.26 15.17 17.35
C ASN A 52 4.59 14.59 17.87
N PHE A 53 5.24 13.70 17.11
CA PHE A 53 6.63 13.30 17.41
C PHE A 53 7.61 14.49 17.38
N LEU A 54 7.36 15.51 16.54
CA LEU A 54 8.17 16.74 16.55
C LEU A 54 7.81 17.65 17.71
N LYS A 55 6.52 17.78 18.05
CA LYS A 55 6.05 18.71 19.09
C LYS A 55 6.29 18.21 20.50
N GLU A 56 6.12 16.91 20.74
CA GLU A 56 6.04 16.31 22.07
C GLU A 56 7.21 15.36 22.37
N GLY A 57 8.10 15.15 21.40
CA GLY A 57 9.20 14.20 21.47
C GLY A 57 8.90 12.87 20.78
N TYR A 58 9.96 12.20 20.32
CA TYR A 58 9.85 10.94 19.58
C TYR A 58 9.56 9.76 20.52
N THR A 59 8.31 9.31 20.53
CA THR A 59 7.81 8.22 21.38
C THR A 59 7.08 7.15 20.55
N PRO A 60 7.77 6.33 19.76
CA PRO A 60 7.13 5.40 18.80
C PRO A 60 6.29 4.32 19.49
N PHE A 61 6.55 4.00 20.75
CA PHE A 61 5.74 3.05 21.53
C PHE A 61 4.46 3.63 22.09
N ILE A 62 4.29 4.96 22.08
CA ILE A 62 3.10 5.67 22.54
C ILE A 62 2.74 6.74 21.51
N PRO A 63 2.31 6.32 20.28
CA PRO A 63 1.97 7.26 19.22
C PRO A 63 0.70 8.04 19.59
N LYS A 64 0.73 9.35 19.39
CA LYS A 64 -0.38 10.26 19.66
C LYS A 64 -0.79 11.00 18.38
N TYR A 65 -2.09 11.12 18.15
CA TYR A 65 -2.66 11.97 17.11
C TYR A 65 -3.35 13.20 17.70
N ASP A 66 -4.25 13.86 16.98
CA ASP A 66 -4.87 15.09 17.46
C ASP A 66 -6.24 14.88 18.10
N ASP A 67 -6.90 13.77 17.82
CA ASP A 67 -8.28 13.47 18.20
C ASP A 67 -8.37 12.94 19.65
N MET A 68 -9.20 13.60 20.46
CA MET A 68 -9.49 13.25 21.86
C MET A 68 -10.85 12.55 22.01
N SER A 69 -11.59 12.38 20.90
CA SER A 69 -12.95 11.88 20.96
C SER A 69 -13.02 10.35 21.11
N SER A 70 -14.22 9.86 21.40
CA SER A 70 -14.53 8.44 21.49
C SER A 70 -14.87 7.77 20.13
N GLN A 71 -14.66 8.46 18.99
CA GLN A 71 -15.10 7.98 17.69
C GLN A 71 -14.39 6.69 17.23
N ALA A 72 -13.14 6.50 17.65
CA ALA A 72 -12.35 5.36 17.21
C ALA A 72 -12.91 4.00 17.69
N ASN A 73 -13.43 3.94 18.91
CA ASN A 73 -13.87 2.67 19.53
C ASN A 73 -14.96 2.81 20.61
N GLY A 74 -15.45 4.02 20.84
CA GLY A 74 -16.46 4.34 21.89
C GLY A 74 -15.87 4.72 23.23
N LEU A 75 -14.54 4.68 23.43
CA LEU A 75 -13.87 5.10 24.65
C LEU A 75 -13.30 6.52 24.46
N ASP A 76 -13.47 7.39 25.45
CA ASP A 76 -12.83 8.71 25.45
C ASP A 76 -11.31 8.56 25.45
N ASN A 77 -10.64 9.40 24.65
CA ASN A 77 -9.19 9.31 24.42
C ASN A 77 -8.46 10.63 24.75
N PRO A 78 -8.50 11.08 26.01
CA PRO A 78 -7.89 12.36 26.41
C PRO A 78 -6.37 12.37 26.19
N ASN A 79 -5.72 11.21 26.22
CA ASN A 79 -4.30 11.04 25.97
C ASN A 79 -3.94 11.03 24.47
N ARG A 80 -4.93 11.00 23.58
CA ARG A 80 -4.76 11.05 22.13
C ARG A 80 -3.97 9.86 21.57
N TYR A 81 -4.04 8.70 22.21
CA TYR A 81 -3.33 7.51 21.74
C TYR A 81 -3.84 7.02 20.37
N ARG A 82 -2.93 6.53 19.53
CA ARG A 82 -3.28 6.05 18.19
C ARG A 82 -2.55 4.74 17.84
N PHE A 83 -3.11 3.61 18.27
CA PHE A 83 -2.56 2.27 18.08
C PHE A 83 -3.23 1.52 16.91
N VAL A 84 -2.95 1.92 15.68
CA VAL A 84 -3.45 1.23 14.48
C VAL A 84 -2.40 0.24 13.98
N GLU A 85 -1.27 0.75 13.56
CA GLU A 85 -0.04 0.05 13.18
C GLU A 85 1.11 0.48 14.09
N PHE A 86 2.24 -0.24 14.04
CA PHE A 86 3.46 0.29 14.62
C PHE A 86 3.95 1.46 13.75
N PRO A 87 4.29 2.64 14.31
CA PRO A 87 4.39 3.89 13.55
C PRO A 87 5.69 4.04 12.75
N ILE A 88 6.11 3.01 11.99
CA ILE A 88 7.33 3.06 11.16
C ILE A 88 7.19 4.13 10.09
N TYR A 89 6.05 4.15 9.39
CA TYR A 89 5.81 5.13 8.33
C TYR A 89 5.76 6.57 8.88
N ASN A 90 5.12 6.77 10.04
CA ASN A 90 5.09 8.05 10.73
C ASN A 90 6.51 8.49 11.16
N SER A 91 7.34 7.53 11.58
CA SER A 91 8.75 7.80 11.95
C SER A 91 9.59 8.23 10.75
N LEU A 92 9.36 7.65 9.56
CA LEU A 92 10.02 8.11 8.33
C LEU A 92 9.64 9.56 8.00
N ILE A 93 8.36 9.92 8.14
CA ILE A 93 7.90 11.30 7.96
C ILE A 93 8.52 12.21 9.02
N TYR A 94 8.53 11.80 10.29
CA TYR A 94 9.16 12.55 11.39
C TYR A 94 10.63 12.87 11.08
N ILE A 95 11.42 11.88 10.62
CA ILE A 95 12.83 12.10 10.27
C ILE A 95 12.97 13.15 9.16
N VAL A 96 12.13 13.10 8.14
CA VAL A 96 12.17 14.10 7.07
C VAL A 96 11.74 15.48 7.60
N TRP A 97 10.66 15.55 8.39
CA TRP A 97 10.17 16.80 8.94
C TRP A 97 11.07 17.40 10.02
N SER A 98 11.89 16.61 10.72
CA SER A 98 12.88 17.14 11.65
C SER A 98 13.97 17.97 10.93
N ILE A 99 14.15 17.76 9.63
CA ILE A 99 15.11 18.50 8.81
C ILE A 99 14.44 19.63 8.03
N THR A 100 13.24 19.36 7.48
CA THR A 100 12.57 20.27 6.53
C THR A 100 11.52 21.17 7.18
N GLY A 101 11.15 20.90 8.43
CA GLY A 101 9.92 21.41 9.03
C GLY A 101 8.68 20.66 8.54
N VAL A 102 7.54 20.89 9.21
CA VAL A 102 6.25 20.26 8.86
C VAL A 102 5.77 20.77 7.50
N ASN A 103 5.73 19.88 6.52
CA ASN A 103 5.26 20.17 5.18
C ASN A 103 4.74 18.88 4.53
N GLU A 104 3.49 18.86 4.11
CA GLU A 104 2.82 17.69 3.53
C GLU A 104 3.47 17.22 2.22
N THR A 105 4.06 18.15 1.45
CA THR A 105 4.79 17.81 0.21
C THR A 105 5.94 16.84 0.50
N PHE A 106 6.72 17.09 1.54
CA PHE A 106 7.83 16.21 1.90
C PHE A 106 7.35 14.87 2.46
N ALA A 107 6.25 14.85 3.23
CA ALA A 107 5.64 13.59 3.65
C ALA A 107 5.15 12.75 2.46
N ARG A 108 4.56 13.38 1.44
CA ARG A 108 4.15 12.70 0.21
C ARG A 108 5.35 12.19 -0.60
N LEU A 109 6.45 12.93 -0.63
CA LEU A 109 7.69 12.49 -1.27
C LEU A 109 8.27 11.23 -0.62
N VAL A 110 8.13 11.05 0.70
CA VAL A 110 8.49 9.78 1.37
C VAL A 110 7.73 8.61 0.72
N THR A 111 6.42 8.74 0.53
CA THR A 111 5.61 7.70 -0.13
C THR A 111 6.01 7.48 -1.58
N VAL A 112 6.34 8.56 -2.31
CA VAL A 112 6.80 8.48 -3.70
C VAL A 112 8.08 7.67 -3.79
N PHE A 113 9.08 7.94 -2.97
CA PHE A 113 10.35 7.19 -2.99
C PHE A 113 10.17 5.72 -2.59
N ILE A 114 9.32 5.44 -1.63
CA ILE A 114 8.93 4.06 -1.27
C ILE A 114 8.32 3.34 -2.48
N SER A 115 7.44 4.00 -3.22
CA SER A 115 6.82 3.41 -4.42
C SER A 115 7.80 3.20 -5.56
N LEU A 116 8.79 4.08 -5.74
CA LEU A 116 9.88 3.87 -6.71
C LEU A 116 10.74 2.67 -6.31
N GLY A 117 11.03 2.51 -5.02
CA GLY A 117 11.68 1.31 -4.49
C GLY A 117 10.86 0.04 -4.76
N SER A 118 9.53 0.12 -4.59
CA SER A 118 8.61 -0.98 -4.94
C SER A 118 8.67 -1.34 -6.42
N THR A 119 8.72 -0.35 -7.29
CA THR A 119 8.87 -0.53 -8.75
C THR A 119 10.17 -1.26 -9.09
N LEU A 120 11.27 -0.84 -8.47
CA LEU A 120 12.58 -1.48 -8.66
C LEU A 120 12.57 -2.93 -8.19
N ILE A 121 12.05 -3.21 -6.99
CA ILE A 121 12.01 -4.58 -6.46
C ILE A 121 11.06 -5.46 -7.28
N LEU A 122 9.90 -4.95 -7.69
CA LEU A 122 8.99 -5.67 -8.59
C LEU A 122 9.67 -6.03 -9.91
N PHE A 123 10.39 -5.07 -10.52
CA PHE A 123 11.17 -5.33 -11.73
C PHE A 123 12.19 -6.46 -11.51
N LEU A 124 12.98 -6.40 -10.42
CA LEU A 124 13.99 -7.42 -10.11
C LEU A 124 13.38 -8.81 -9.88
N LEU A 125 12.26 -8.86 -9.13
CA LEU A 125 11.52 -10.07 -8.84
C LEU A 125 10.99 -10.71 -10.13
N VAL A 126 10.30 -9.93 -10.97
CA VAL A 126 9.70 -10.42 -12.21
C VAL A 126 10.78 -10.75 -13.25
N LYS A 127 11.87 -9.96 -13.33
CA LYS A 127 13.00 -10.27 -14.22
C LYS A 127 13.60 -11.64 -13.91
N ARG A 128 13.74 -11.94 -12.62
CA ARG A 128 14.27 -13.24 -12.17
C ARG A 128 13.39 -14.42 -12.58
N LEU A 129 12.07 -14.27 -12.45
CA LEU A 129 11.11 -15.36 -12.67
C LEU A 129 10.65 -15.46 -14.11
N SER A 130 10.38 -14.33 -14.77
CA SER A 130 9.66 -14.25 -16.04
C SER A 130 10.45 -13.57 -17.16
N GLY A 131 11.67 -13.11 -16.88
CA GLY A 131 12.53 -12.45 -17.85
C GLY A 131 12.28 -10.94 -18.00
N PHE A 132 13.14 -10.30 -18.78
CA PHE A 132 13.24 -8.84 -18.87
C PHE A 132 11.95 -8.17 -19.38
N ILE A 133 11.36 -8.67 -20.48
CA ILE A 133 10.21 -8.00 -21.10
C ILE A 133 8.98 -8.05 -20.20
N THR A 134 8.74 -9.17 -19.51
CA THR A 134 7.67 -9.24 -18.50
C THR A 134 7.94 -8.26 -17.36
N ALA A 135 9.19 -8.15 -16.93
CA ALA A 135 9.57 -7.28 -15.82
C ALA A 135 9.37 -5.80 -16.16
N ILE A 136 9.80 -5.37 -17.35
CA ILE A 136 9.67 -3.97 -17.77
C ILE A 136 8.20 -3.57 -17.93
N LEU A 137 7.38 -4.45 -18.51
CA LEU A 137 5.94 -4.23 -18.63
C LEU A 137 5.25 -4.21 -17.26
N SER A 138 5.60 -5.13 -16.35
CA SER A 138 5.04 -5.16 -14.99
C SER A 138 5.40 -3.90 -14.21
N ALA A 139 6.65 -3.46 -14.28
CA ALA A 139 7.11 -2.22 -13.66
C ALA A 139 6.40 -1.00 -14.27
N SER A 140 6.20 -0.96 -15.59
CA SER A 140 5.45 0.09 -16.27
C SER A 140 3.99 0.15 -15.83
N PHE A 141 3.27 -0.98 -15.85
CA PHE A 141 1.89 -1.02 -15.38
C PHE A 141 1.78 -0.62 -13.92
N PHE A 142 2.60 -1.20 -13.03
CA PHE A 142 2.60 -0.83 -11.62
C PHE A 142 2.83 0.67 -11.42
N SER A 143 3.79 1.24 -12.14
CA SER A 143 4.17 2.65 -11.99
C SER A 143 3.15 3.62 -12.56
N LEU A 144 2.45 3.25 -13.64
CA LEU A 144 1.65 4.17 -14.44
C LEU A 144 0.13 3.99 -14.28
N LEU A 145 -0.34 2.96 -13.57
CA LEU A 145 -1.75 2.86 -13.21
C LEU A 145 -2.17 4.11 -12.42
N PRO A 146 -3.15 4.92 -12.89
CA PRO A 146 -3.53 6.18 -12.24
C PRO A 146 -3.94 6.01 -10.78
N TYR A 147 -4.63 4.93 -10.44
CA TYR A 147 -4.93 4.55 -9.07
C TYR A 147 -3.65 4.46 -8.20
N ASN A 148 -2.61 3.77 -8.69
CA ASN A 148 -1.36 3.64 -7.95
C ASN A 148 -0.58 4.96 -7.89
N ILE A 149 -0.66 5.81 -8.93
CA ILE A 149 -0.03 7.14 -8.90
C ILE A 149 -0.60 7.97 -7.74
N PHE A 150 -1.92 7.99 -7.56
CA PHE A 150 -2.55 8.71 -6.46
C PHE A 150 -2.11 8.17 -5.10
N TYR A 151 -2.31 6.86 -4.86
CA TYR A 151 -2.03 6.27 -3.54
C TYR A 151 -0.55 6.23 -3.20
N SER A 152 0.34 6.21 -4.17
CA SER A 152 1.79 6.34 -3.95
C SER A 152 2.27 7.79 -3.79
N SER A 153 1.36 8.76 -3.77
CA SER A 153 1.59 10.16 -3.39
C SER A 153 0.67 10.61 -2.25
N ALA A 154 -0.07 9.70 -1.63
CA ALA A 154 -0.88 9.97 -0.43
C ALA A 154 -0.10 9.63 0.85
N ILE A 155 -0.42 10.32 1.95
CA ILE A 155 0.24 10.08 3.25
C ILE A 155 -0.41 8.88 3.93
N LEU A 156 -0.09 7.69 3.44
CA LEU A 156 -0.68 6.43 3.88
C LEU A 156 0.39 5.33 4.02
N PRO A 157 0.29 4.42 5.01
CA PRO A 157 1.29 3.36 5.23
C PRO A 157 1.22 2.23 4.19
N GLY A 158 0.12 2.09 3.43
CA GLY A 158 -0.08 1.01 2.47
C GLY A 158 1.05 0.81 1.46
N PRO A 159 1.59 1.86 0.82
CA PRO A 159 2.74 1.74 -0.09
C PRO A 159 4.01 1.19 0.59
N LEU A 160 4.25 1.50 1.88
CA LEU A 160 5.39 0.93 2.64
C LEU A 160 5.21 -0.57 2.86
N MET A 161 3.99 -1.02 3.16
CA MET A 161 3.69 -2.45 3.26
C MET A 161 3.93 -3.16 1.92
N VAL A 162 3.49 -2.58 0.79
CA VAL A 162 3.75 -3.14 -0.55
C VAL A 162 5.24 -3.26 -0.83
N PHE A 163 6.02 -2.23 -0.52
CA PHE A 163 7.48 -2.26 -0.63
C PHE A 163 8.08 -3.42 0.18
N ALA A 164 7.62 -3.57 1.41
CA ALA A 164 8.10 -4.61 2.31
C ALA A 164 7.71 -6.02 1.85
N ILE A 165 6.48 -6.22 1.33
CA ILE A 165 6.05 -7.51 0.76
C ILE A 165 6.90 -7.87 -0.46
N LEU A 166 7.16 -6.93 -1.35
CA LEU A 166 8.00 -7.17 -2.53
C LEU A 166 9.44 -7.49 -2.12
N GLY A 167 9.98 -6.77 -1.12
CA GLY A 167 11.28 -7.05 -0.54
C GLY A 167 11.35 -8.44 0.09
N LEU A 168 10.31 -8.83 0.82
CA LEU A 168 10.17 -10.17 1.39
C LEU A 168 10.20 -11.25 0.29
N TYR A 169 9.39 -11.11 -0.74
CA TYR A 169 9.36 -12.10 -1.82
C TYR A 169 10.69 -12.23 -2.55
N PHE A 170 11.32 -11.10 -2.84
CA PHE A 170 12.62 -11.10 -3.51
C PHE A 170 13.72 -11.73 -2.65
N SER A 171 13.84 -11.32 -1.39
CA SER A 171 14.85 -11.84 -0.48
C SER A 171 14.60 -13.32 -0.14
N PHE A 172 13.35 -13.71 0.06
CA PHE A 172 12.99 -15.10 0.34
C PHE A 172 13.28 -16.04 -0.84
N LEU A 173 12.97 -15.61 -2.07
CA LEU A 173 13.37 -16.36 -3.28
C LEU A 173 14.89 -16.54 -3.37
N LYS A 174 15.65 -15.49 -3.04
CA LYS A 174 17.12 -15.58 -2.98
C LYS A 174 17.60 -16.55 -1.90
N TRP A 175 16.93 -16.55 -0.76
CA TRP A 175 17.23 -17.46 0.32
C TRP A 175 16.87 -18.92 -0.05
N MET A 176 15.78 -19.13 -0.75
CA MET A 176 15.42 -20.45 -1.24
C MET A 176 16.41 -21.02 -2.28
N ASP A 177 17.14 -20.18 -3.03
CA ASP A 177 18.22 -20.68 -3.92
C ASP A 177 19.41 -21.23 -3.13
N ASN A 178 19.78 -20.58 -2.04
CA ASN A 178 20.86 -20.98 -1.16
C ASN A 178 20.49 -20.68 0.31
N ASP A 179 19.91 -21.66 0.96
CA ASP A 179 19.39 -21.56 2.32
C ASP A 179 20.46 -21.49 3.42
N THR A 180 21.72 -21.69 3.06
CA THR A 180 22.87 -21.45 3.95
C THR A 180 23.30 -19.98 3.96
N ASN A 181 22.86 -19.19 2.99
CA ASN A 181 23.14 -17.75 2.95
C ASN A 181 22.16 -16.96 3.82
N TRP A 182 22.51 -16.83 5.09
CA TRP A 182 21.70 -16.12 6.08
C TRP A 182 21.52 -14.60 5.82
N TYR A 183 22.33 -13.99 4.97
CA TYR A 183 22.10 -12.60 4.55
C TYR A 183 20.67 -12.42 3.97
N TRP A 184 20.28 -13.34 3.08
CA TRP A 184 18.92 -13.30 2.49
C TRP A 184 17.85 -13.76 3.47
N GLY A 185 18.17 -14.66 4.39
CA GLY A 185 17.27 -15.07 5.49
C GLY A 185 16.95 -13.90 6.42
N ILE A 186 17.98 -13.19 6.89
CA ILE A 186 17.82 -11.98 7.73
C ILE A 186 17.05 -10.88 6.97
N SER A 187 17.41 -10.64 5.71
CA SER A 187 16.67 -9.68 4.87
C SER A 187 15.19 -10.04 4.78
N SER A 188 14.86 -11.32 4.63
CA SER A 188 13.47 -11.79 4.60
C SER A 188 12.74 -11.54 5.92
N ILE A 189 13.40 -11.78 7.06
CA ILE A 189 12.86 -11.51 8.40
C ILE A 189 12.57 -10.00 8.55
N LEU A 190 13.53 -9.16 8.18
CA LEU A 190 13.40 -7.70 8.31
C LEU A 190 12.25 -7.17 7.43
N PHE A 191 12.13 -7.64 6.18
CA PHE A 191 11.03 -7.25 5.31
C PHE A 191 9.69 -7.80 5.78
N ALA A 192 9.63 -9.01 6.34
CA ALA A 192 8.41 -9.55 6.93
C ALA A 192 7.97 -8.72 8.14
N ASN A 193 8.89 -8.37 9.04
CA ASN A 193 8.62 -7.48 10.17
C ASN A 193 8.14 -6.11 9.71
N LEU A 194 8.82 -5.50 8.73
CA LEU A 194 8.43 -4.22 8.17
C LEU A 194 7.00 -4.28 7.60
N ALA A 195 6.65 -5.33 6.86
CA ALA A 195 5.32 -5.50 6.28
C ALA A 195 4.24 -5.65 7.37
N ILE A 196 4.44 -6.57 8.32
CA ILE A 196 3.44 -6.94 9.32
C ILE A 196 3.24 -5.81 10.36
N LEU A 197 4.31 -5.15 10.78
CA LEU A 197 4.25 -4.01 11.70
C LEU A 197 3.66 -2.77 11.04
N THR A 198 3.91 -2.56 9.74
CA THR A 198 3.30 -1.45 8.98
C THR A 198 1.81 -1.66 8.76
N TRP A 199 1.40 -2.91 8.48
CA TRP A 199 -0.02 -3.22 8.33
C TRP A 199 -0.26 -4.73 8.55
N PRO A 200 -0.99 -5.12 9.61
CA PRO A 200 -1.17 -6.54 9.97
C PRO A 200 -1.81 -7.43 8.90
N ILE A 201 -2.52 -6.85 7.93
CA ILE A 201 -3.08 -7.60 6.79
C ILE A 201 -1.97 -8.28 5.96
N ALA A 202 -0.72 -7.83 6.08
CA ALA A 202 0.45 -8.44 5.44
C ALA A 202 0.62 -9.92 5.81
N LEU A 203 0.08 -10.38 6.94
CA LEU A 203 0.06 -11.81 7.31
C LEU A 203 -0.60 -12.67 6.23
N LEU A 204 -1.64 -12.18 5.57
CA LEU A 204 -2.29 -12.91 4.48
C LEU A 204 -1.43 -12.98 3.20
N PHE A 205 -0.45 -12.11 3.07
CA PHE A 205 0.52 -12.11 1.97
C PHE A 205 1.74 -13.00 2.25
N LEU A 206 1.72 -13.84 3.30
CA LEU A 206 2.72 -14.87 3.54
C LEU A 206 2.44 -16.19 2.77
N PHE A 207 1.28 -16.33 2.10
CA PHE A 207 0.99 -17.51 1.27
C PHE A 207 2.07 -17.81 0.21
N PRO A 208 2.62 -16.82 -0.53
CA PRO A 208 3.72 -17.09 -1.46
C PRO A 208 4.99 -17.59 -0.79
N VAL A 209 5.27 -17.14 0.44
CA VAL A 209 6.40 -17.61 1.24
C VAL A 209 6.21 -19.08 1.62
N LEU A 210 5.00 -19.43 2.08
CA LEU A 210 4.64 -20.82 2.38
C LEU A 210 4.72 -21.68 1.12
N TYR A 211 4.18 -21.19 -0.01
CA TYR A 211 4.26 -21.89 -1.30
C TYR A 211 5.71 -22.20 -1.71
N LEU A 212 6.61 -21.22 -1.65
CA LEU A 212 8.02 -21.39 -1.99
C LEU A 212 8.72 -22.40 -1.07
N SER A 213 8.35 -22.39 0.22
CA SER A 213 8.88 -23.35 1.18
C SER A 213 8.42 -24.80 0.88
N LEU A 214 7.12 -24.96 0.57
CA LEU A 214 6.53 -26.24 0.19
C LEU A 214 7.10 -26.76 -1.14
N GLU A 215 7.27 -25.86 -2.10
CA GLU A 215 7.83 -26.18 -3.41
C GLU A 215 9.26 -26.71 -3.31
N LYS A 216 10.08 -26.13 -2.42
CA LYS A 216 11.47 -26.55 -2.22
C LYS A 216 11.60 -27.82 -1.38
N TYR A 217 10.85 -27.91 -0.29
CA TYR A 217 11.07 -28.93 0.74
C TYR A 217 9.94 -29.96 0.88
N ASN A 218 8.82 -29.77 0.17
CA ASN A 218 7.61 -30.55 0.38
C ASN A 218 7.21 -30.60 1.86
N LEU A 219 6.78 -31.74 2.38
CA LEU A 219 6.43 -31.91 3.80
C LEU A 219 7.65 -31.86 4.74
N ALA A 220 8.88 -31.89 4.21
CA ALA A 220 10.08 -31.71 5.02
C ALA A 220 10.23 -30.28 5.59
N ILE A 221 9.36 -29.33 5.21
CA ILE A 221 9.31 -27.99 5.83
C ILE A 221 9.24 -28.06 7.35
N PHE A 222 8.49 -29.02 7.91
CA PHE A 222 8.34 -29.19 9.35
C PHE A 222 9.65 -29.58 10.07
N LYS A 223 10.64 -30.10 9.34
CA LYS A 223 11.95 -30.47 9.84
C LYS A 223 13.02 -29.39 9.63
N LYS A 224 12.66 -28.26 8.99
CA LYS A 224 13.62 -27.19 8.66
C LYS A 224 13.63 -26.12 9.77
N ALA A 225 14.58 -26.22 10.69
CA ALA A 225 14.73 -25.29 11.81
C ALA A 225 14.84 -23.82 11.35
N ASN A 226 15.53 -23.55 10.23
CA ASN A 226 15.68 -22.21 9.68
C ASN A 226 14.35 -21.56 9.28
N LEU A 227 13.36 -22.34 8.79
CA LEU A 227 12.03 -21.82 8.48
C LEU A 227 11.23 -21.52 9.76
N TRP A 228 11.39 -22.29 10.80
CA TRP A 228 10.79 -22.02 12.10
C TRP A 228 11.39 -20.77 12.77
N ILE A 229 12.72 -20.61 12.68
CA ILE A 229 13.41 -19.39 13.14
C ILE A 229 12.88 -18.17 12.37
N PHE A 230 12.77 -18.27 11.04
CA PHE A 230 12.17 -17.22 10.22
C PHE A 230 10.75 -16.89 10.69
N ALA A 231 9.87 -17.88 10.82
CA ALA A 231 8.48 -17.67 11.22
C ALA A 231 8.37 -17.01 12.61
N LEU A 232 9.15 -17.52 13.57
CA LEU A 232 9.21 -16.98 14.93
C LEU A 232 9.66 -15.52 14.93
N LEU A 233 10.80 -15.22 14.30
CA LEU A 233 11.36 -13.88 14.29
C LEU A 233 10.53 -12.88 13.45
N ALA A 234 9.80 -13.36 12.44
CA ALA A 234 8.90 -12.53 11.64
C ALA A 234 7.62 -12.15 12.39
N ILE A 235 7.13 -12.98 13.31
CA ILE A 235 5.85 -12.77 13.98
C ILE A 235 6.03 -12.18 15.39
N THR A 236 7.09 -12.52 16.11
CA THR A 236 7.29 -12.10 17.50
C THR A 236 7.19 -10.57 17.72
N PRO A 237 7.80 -9.69 16.90
CA PRO A 237 7.68 -8.25 17.12
C PRO A 237 6.22 -7.74 16.99
N PHE A 238 5.44 -8.34 16.09
CA PHE A 238 4.02 -8.02 15.96
C PHE A 238 3.22 -8.46 17.18
N ILE A 239 3.46 -9.67 17.71
CA ILE A 239 2.79 -10.16 18.91
C ILE A 239 3.15 -9.27 20.11
N ALA A 240 4.44 -8.94 20.27
CA ALA A 240 4.90 -8.03 21.32
C ALA A 240 4.24 -6.66 21.22
N TRP A 241 4.10 -6.09 20.02
CA TRP A 241 3.39 -4.86 19.78
C TRP A 241 1.91 -4.94 20.14
N ARG A 242 1.23 -6.03 19.72
CA ARG A 242 -0.20 -6.24 20.06
C ARG A 242 -0.42 -6.37 21.56
N PHE A 243 0.50 -7.04 22.25
CA PHE A 243 0.46 -7.13 23.71
C PHE A 243 0.71 -5.78 24.38
N TRP A 244 1.71 -5.01 23.92
CA TRP A 244 1.98 -3.68 24.43
C TRP A 244 0.80 -2.74 24.29
N MET A 245 0.22 -2.63 23.09
CA MET A 245 -0.89 -1.71 22.84
C MET A 245 -2.17 -2.06 23.61
N SER A 246 -2.35 -3.32 24.05
CA SER A 246 -3.53 -3.73 24.82
C SER A 246 -3.63 -3.03 26.19
N ASN A 247 -2.55 -2.41 26.69
CA ASN A 247 -2.56 -1.60 27.88
C ASN A 247 -3.24 -0.22 27.67
N PHE A 248 -3.55 0.15 26.42
CA PHE A 248 -4.10 1.45 26.05
C PHE A 248 -5.35 1.27 25.15
N PRO A 249 -6.44 0.69 25.68
CA PRO A 249 -7.59 0.30 24.89
C PRO A 249 -8.26 1.48 24.17
N GLU A 250 -8.22 2.70 24.75
CA GLU A 250 -8.80 3.90 24.16
C GLU A 250 -8.12 4.33 22.85
N GLY A 251 -6.85 3.95 22.68
CA GLY A 251 -6.08 4.24 21.47
C GLY A 251 -6.25 3.20 20.34
N ILE A 252 -6.93 2.08 20.58
CA ILE A 252 -7.10 0.99 19.63
C ILE A 252 -8.42 1.16 18.87
N PRO A 253 -8.43 1.52 17.57
CA PRO A 253 -9.68 1.67 16.85
C PRO A 253 -10.43 0.35 16.69
N ASN A 254 -11.75 0.43 16.60
CA ASN A 254 -12.58 -0.74 16.30
C ASN A 254 -12.24 -1.26 14.89
N TRP A 255 -11.64 -2.44 14.81
CA TRP A 255 -11.23 -3.09 13.57
C TRP A 255 -12.19 -4.21 13.14
N ARG A 256 -13.09 -4.64 14.03
CA ARG A 256 -13.98 -5.80 13.77
C ARG A 256 -14.91 -5.58 12.60
N PHE A 257 -15.35 -4.33 12.39
CA PHE A 257 -16.22 -3.99 11.25
C PHE A 257 -15.52 -4.26 9.90
N LEU A 258 -14.19 -4.21 9.84
CA LEU A 258 -13.42 -4.44 8.60
C LEU A 258 -13.60 -5.84 8.04
N LEU A 259 -13.92 -6.84 8.90
CA LEU A 259 -13.96 -8.25 8.51
C LEU A 259 -15.20 -8.56 7.65
N ASN A 260 -16.40 -8.46 8.23
CA ASN A 260 -17.64 -8.87 7.54
C ASN A 260 -18.88 -8.21 8.15
N GLU A 261 -18.86 -6.90 8.29
CA GLU A 261 -20.01 -6.19 8.85
C GLU A 261 -21.24 -6.39 7.97
N GLY A 262 -22.38 -6.67 8.60
CA GLY A 262 -23.65 -6.95 7.90
C GLY A 262 -23.60 -8.18 7.00
N ASN A 263 -22.65 -9.11 7.21
CA ASN A 263 -22.48 -10.34 6.42
C ASN A 263 -22.27 -10.06 4.92
N ILE A 264 -21.60 -8.96 4.60
CA ILE A 264 -21.49 -8.46 3.22
C ILE A 264 -20.82 -9.45 2.26
N ARG A 265 -19.84 -10.25 2.74
CA ARG A 265 -19.12 -11.24 1.89
C ARG A 265 -20.04 -12.34 1.32
N PHE A 266 -21.21 -12.56 1.92
CA PHE A 266 -22.19 -13.54 1.46
C PHE A 266 -23.26 -12.93 0.56
N LYS A 267 -23.14 -11.64 0.22
CA LYS A 267 -24.07 -10.94 -0.68
C LYS A 267 -23.50 -10.81 -2.07
N GLY A 268 -24.30 -11.02 -3.11
CA GLY A 268 -23.86 -10.83 -4.50
C GLY A 268 -23.29 -9.42 -4.77
N ALA A 269 -23.79 -8.41 -4.05
CA ALA A 269 -23.29 -7.03 -4.10
C ALA A 269 -21.80 -6.92 -3.74
N PHE A 270 -21.27 -7.76 -2.84
CA PHE A 270 -19.85 -7.78 -2.50
C PHE A 270 -18.97 -8.10 -3.73
N PHE A 271 -19.31 -9.16 -4.44
CA PHE A 271 -18.56 -9.60 -5.63
C PHE A 271 -18.61 -8.55 -6.73
N ARG A 272 -19.82 -7.99 -6.99
CA ARG A 272 -19.96 -6.89 -7.93
C ARG A 272 -19.07 -5.71 -7.54
N TRP A 273 -19.08 -5.32 -6.26
CA TRP A 273 -18.33 -4.17 -5.78
C TRP A 273 -16.81 -4.39 -5.91
N ILE A 274 -16.31 -5.54 -5.48
CA ILE A 274 -14.87 -5.83 -5.54
C ILE A 274 -14.41 -6.05 -7.00
N ILE A 275 -15.11 -6.88 -7.77
CA ILE A 275 -14.64 -7.27 -9.11
C ILE A 275 -14.92 -6.15 -10.11
N ALA A 276 -16.13 -5.62 -10.18
CA ALA A 276 -16.50 -4.65 -11.20
C ALA A 276 -16.06 -3.23 -10.81
N GLU A 277 -16.46 -2.74 -9.61
CA GLU A 277 -16.22 -1.34 -9.25
C GLU A 277 -14.76 -1.10 -8.81
N ARG A 278 -14.18 -1.97 -7.96
CA ARG A 278 -12.81 -1.77 -7.46
C ARG A 278 -11.76 -2.24 -8.46
N ILE A 279 -11.76 -3.51 -8.83
CA ILE A 279 -10.72 -4.07 -9.72
C ILE A 279 -10.94 -3.61 -11.15
N GLY A 280 -12.15 -3.84 -11.69
CA GLY A 280 -12.45 -3.66 -13.11
C GLY A 280 -12.61 -2.20 -13.55
N LYS A 281 -13.05 -1.29 -12.66
CA LYS A 281 -13.27 0.11 -13.01
C LYS A 281 -12.19 1.02 -12.43
N LEU A 282 -12.03 1.02 -11.09
CA LEU A 282 -11.19 1.97 -10.40
C LEU A 282 -9.68 1.69 -10.60
N ILE A 283 -9.25 0.43 -10.42
CA ILE A 283 -7.82 0.08 -10.37
C ILE A 283 -7.26 -0.15 -11.77
N LEU A 284 -7.86 -1.11 -12.51
CA LEU A 284 -7.33 -1.57 -13.78
C LEU A 284 -7.99 -0.90 -14.98
N THR A 285 -9.18 -0.32 -14.80
CA THR A 285 -10.13 0.00 -15.86
C THR A 285 -10.60 -1.25 -16.62
N VAL A 286 -11.63 -1.16 -17.42
CA VAL A 286 -12.11 -2.30 -18.23
C VAL A 286 -10.99 -2.82 -19.15
N ALA A 287 -10.20 -1.93 -19.73
CA ALA A 287 -9.11 -2.31 -20.65
C ALA A 287 -7.99 -3.07 -19.91
N GLY A 288 -7.57 -2.62 -18.74
CA GLY A 288 -6.56 -3.31 -17.93
C GLY A 288 -7.08 -4.60 -17.33
N PHE A 289 -8.37 -4.66 -16.95
CA PHE A 289 -9.01 -5.89 -16.50
C PHE A 289 -9.03 -6.94 -17.61
N THR A 290 -9.27 -6.53 -18.85
CA THR A 290 -9.16 -7.44 -20.01
C THR A 290 -7.74 -8.01 -20.13
N LEU A 291 -6.70 -7.17 -20.07
CA LEU A 291 -5.31 -7.64 -20.09
C LEU A 291 -4.99 -8.57 -18.92
N PHE A 292 -5.51 -8.26 -17.73
CA PHE A 292 -5.34 -9.08 -16.53
C PHE A 292 -5.94 -10.47 -16.72
N ILE A 293 -7.19 -10.57 -17.22
CA ILE A 293 -7.87 -11.86 -17.48
C ILE A 293 -7.11 -12.65 -18.55
N ILE A 294 -6.71 -12.01 -19.65
CA ILE A 294 -5.89 -12.66 -20.69
C ILE A 294 -4.57 -13.19 -20.09
N GLY A 295 -3.97 -12.42 -19.18
CA GLY A 295 -2.73 -12.81 -18.49
C GLY A 295 -2.87 -14.04 -17.61
N LEU A 296 -4.04 -14.24 -16.98
CA LEU A 296 -4.35 -15.43 -16.19
C LEU A 296 -4.35 -16.72 -17.06
N LEU A 297 -4.65 -16.60 -18.34
CA LEU A 297 -4.67 -17.74 -19.27
C LEU A 297 -3.27 -18.14 -19.73
N LYS A 298 -2.26 -17.29 -19.54
CA LYS A 298 -0.89 -17.60 -19.97
C LYS A 298 -0.26 -18.64 -19.07
N LYS A 299 0.13 -19.78 -19.65
CA LYS A 299 0.83 -20.86 -18.94
C LYS A 299 2.04 -20.30 -18.16
N PRO A 300 2.21 -20.67 -16.88
CA PRO A 300 3.38 -20.31 -16.11
C PRO A 300 4.67 -20.85 -16.74
N LEU A 301 5.75 -20.10 -16.61
CA LEU A 301 7.09 -20.58 -16.93
C LEU A 301 7.62 -21.48 -15.81
N ASP A 302 8.58 -22.35 -16.13
CA ASP A 302 9.15 -23.29 -15.16
C ASP A 302 9.74 -22.60 -13.91
N LYS A 303 10.32 -21.41 -14.08
CA LYS A 303 10.84 -20.60 -12.95
C LYS A 303 9.76 -19.91 -12.13
N GLU A 304 8.61 -19.63 -12.72
CA GLU A 304 7.47 -18.99 -12.02
C GLU A 304 6.70 -20.04 -11.21
N LYS A 305 6.56 -21.26 -11.76
CA LYS A 305 5.68 -22.30 -11.23
C LYS A 305 4.31 -21.69 -10.87
N LEU A 306 3.84 -21.87 -9.65
CA LEU A 306 2.59 -21.27 -9.17
C LEU A 306 2.78 -20.04 -8.28
N PHE A 307 3.99 -19.45 -8.23
CA PHE A 307 4.28 -18.33 -7.34
C PHE A 307 3.31 -17.14 -7.53
N TYR A 308 3.07 -16.71 -8.76
CA TYR A 308 2.14 -15.60 -8.99
C TYR A 308 0.69 -15.96 -8.67
N TYR A 309 0.29 -17.21 -8.87
CA TYR A 309 -1.05 -17.66 -8.47
C TYR A 309 -1.19 -17.74 -6.96
N SER A 310 -0.16 -18.17 -6.22
CA SER A 310 -0.17 -18.14 -4.76
C SER A 310 -0.30 -16.70 -4.22
N TRP A 311 0.33 -15.73 -4.90
CA TRP A 311 0.17 -14.32 -4.58
C TRP A 311 -1.23 -13.79 -4.93
N LEU A 312 -1.78 -14.19 -6.05
CA LEU A 312 -3.17 -13.84 -6.41
C LEU A 312 -4.17 -14.41 -5.41
N ILE A 313 -3.96 -15.67 -4.96
CA ILE A 313 -4.76 -16.30 -3.90
C ILE A 313 -4.66 -15.50 -2.60
N SER A 314 -3.46 -15.04 -2.20
CA SER A 314 -3.30 -14.14 -1.05
C SER A 314 -4.20 -12.92 -1.16
N SER A 315 -4.22 -12.28 -2.34
CA SER A 315 -5.06 -11.11 -2.58
C SER A 315 -6.55 -11.44 -2.53
N ALA A 316 -6.96 -12.58 -3.09
CA ALA A 316 -8.35 -13.03 -3.05
C ALA A 316 -8.81 -13.35 -1.61
N VAL A 317 -7.99 -14.08 -0.86
CA VAL A 317 -8.24 -14.36 0.57
C VAL A 317 -8.33 -13.04 1.36
N TYR A 318 -7.42 -12.11 1.11
CA TYR A 318 -7.45 -10.79 1.72
C TYR A 318 -8.77 -10.03 1.45
N PHE A 319 -9.25 -10.01 0.21
CA PHE A 319 -10.53 -9.37 -0.12
C PHE A 319 -11.70 -10.01 0.61
N VAL A 320 -11.72 -11.32 0.73
CA VAL A 320 -12.79 -12.06 1.40
C VAL A 320 -12.70 -11.93 2.93
N VAL A 321 -11.51 -11.98 3.52
CA VAL A 321 -11.33 -11.86 4.98
C VAL A 321 -11.68 -10.46 5.45
N PHE A 322 -11.18 -9.41 4.78
CA PHE A 322 -11.44 -8.02 5.12
C PHE A 322 -12.53 -7.40 4.22
N ALA A 323 -13.64 -8.13 4.07
CA ALA A 323 -14.69 -7.81 3.10
C ALA A 323 -15.23 -6.39 3.24
N SER A 324 -15.64 -5.98 4.44
CA SER A 324 -16.20 -4.64 4.67
C SER A 324 -15.16 -3.55 4.52
N GLY A 325 -13.92 -3.79 4.96
CA GLY A 325 -12.81 -2.86 4.76
C GLY A 325 -12.56 -2.57 3.28
N ASN A 326 -12.52 -3.62 2.46
CA ASN A 326 -12.30 -3.51 1.02
C ASN A 326 -13.47 -2.86 0.26
N VAL A 327 -14.69 -3.00 0.75
CA VAL A 327 -15.87 -2.32 0.16
C VAL A 327 -15.87 -0.84 0.52
N ARG A 328 -15.61 -0.49 1.80
CA ARG A 328 -15.71 0.88 2.30
C ARG A 328 -14.55 1.77 1.90
N HIS A 329 -13.32 1.22 1.86
CA HIS A 329 -12.11 1.99 1.66
C HIS A 329 -11.32 1.48 0.44
N ASP A 330 -11.20 2.31 -0.56
CA ASP A 330 -10.55 1.96 -1.82
C ASP A 330 -9.00 1.97 -1.76
N TYR A 331 -8.38 2.53 -0.72
CA TYR A 331 -6.94 2.38 -0.49
C TYR A 331 -6.54 1.00 0.05
N TYR A 332 -7.51 0.20 0.49
CA TYR A 332 -7.25 -1.18 0.92
C TYR A 332 -6.78 -2.08 -0.23
N GLN A 333 -7.10 -1.76 -1.48
CA GLN A 333 -6.71 -2.58 -2.64
C GLN A 333 -5.29 -2.33 -3.14
N VAL A 334 -4.53 -1.38 -2.57
CA VAL A 334 -3.13 -1.09 -2.96
C VAL A 334 -2.24 -2.35 -2.99
N PRO A 335 -2.34 -3.33 -2.06
CA PRO A 335 -1.53 -4.55 -2.09
C PRO A 335 -1.80 -5.48 -3.28
N PHE A 336 -2.93 -5.35 -3.94
CA PHE A 336 -3.28 -6.13 -5.14
C PHE A 336 -2.58 -5.59 -6.40
N VAL A 337 -2.23 -4.32 -6.46
CA VAL A 337 -1.73 -3.67 -7.68
C VAL A 337 -0.49 -4.33 -8.28
N PRO A 338 0.54 -4.74 -7.51
CA PRO A 338 1.73 -5.35 -8.10
C PRO A 338 1.44 -6.67 -8.83
N ILE A 339 0.62 -7.55 -8.24
CA ILE A 339 0.28 -8.83 -8.87
C ILE A 339 -0.63 -8.63 -10.09
N ALA A 340 -1.52 -7.66 -10.04
CA ALA A 340 -2.33 -7.28 -11.20
C ALA A 340 -1.46 -6.80 -12.36
N ALA A 341 -0.45 -5.95 -12.07
CA ALA A 341 0.51 -5.47 -13.08
C ALA A 341 1.31 -6.62 -13.73
N VAL A 342 1.67 -7.65 -12.96
CA VAL A 342 2.33 -8.85 -13.51
C VAL A 342 1.40 -9.58 -14.49
N PHE A 343 0.15 -9.82 -14.13
CA PHE A 343 -0.79 -10.50 -15.03
C PHE A 343 -1.16 -9.64 -16.24
N MET A 344 -1.28 -8.31 -16.09
CA MET A 344 -1.44 -7.42 -17.26
C MET A 344 -0.26 -7.51 -18.22
N ALA A 345 0.97 -7.55 -17.71
CA ALA A 345 2.17 -7.74 -18.52
C ALA A 345 2.16 -9.10 -19.23
N LYS A 346 1.76 -10.17 -18.55
CA LYS A 346 1.60 -11.51 -19.14
C LYS A 346 0.52 -11.52 -20.22
N GLY A 347 -0.59 -10.81 -20.02
CA GLY A 347 -1.66 -10.66 -21.01
C GLY A 347 -1.21 -9.92 -22.26
N THR A 348 -0.50 -8.81 -22.09
CA THR A 348 0.12 -8.08 -23.19
C THR A 348 1.05 -8.97 -24.02
N LEU A 349 1.91 -9.73 -23.34
CA LEU A 349 2.82 -10.66 -24.04
C LEU A 349 2.09 -11.83 -24.70
N LEU A 350 0.97 -12.27 -24.18
CA LEU A 350 0.17 -13.30 -24.83
C LEU A 350 -0.40 -12.76 -26.15
N LEU A 351 -0.93 -11.55 -26.17
CA LEU A 351 -1.42 -10.89 -27.38
C LEU A 351 -0.32 -10.70 -28.44
N TRP A 352 0.91 -10.37 -28.02
CA TRP A 352 2.06 -10.18 -28.93
C TRP A 352 2.55 -11.49 -29.55
N ASN A 353 2.33 -12.62 -28.88
CA ASN A 353 2.84 -13.93 -29.28
C ASN A 353 1.74 -14.89 -29.74
N LEU A 354 0.53 -14.37 -30.08
CA LEU A 354 -0.50 -15.19 -30.67
C LEU A 354 -0.01 -15.82 -31.97
N PRO A 355 -0.43 -17.06 -32.27
CA PRO A 355 -0.05 -17.73 -33.51
C PRO A 355 -0.39 -16.89 -34.75
N LYS A 356 0.54 -16.80 -35.70
CA LYS A 356 0.38 -15.99 -36.91
C LYS A 356 -0.84 -16.39 -37.75
N GLU A 357 -1.32 -17.60 -37.59
CA GLU A 357 -2.52 -18.16 -38.25
C GLU A 357 -3.80 -17.43 -37.81
N TYR A 358 -3.84 -16.93 -36.58
CA TYR A 358 -5.02 -16.25 -36.03
C TYR A 358 -4.83 -14.72 -35.95
N PHE A 359 -3.61 -14.26 -35.72
CA PHE A 359 -3.34 -12.83 -35.53
C PHE A 359 -1.95 -12.42 -36.01
N ASN A 360 -1.90 -11.41 -36.86
CA ASN A 360 -0.63 -10.73 -37.17
C ASN A 360 -0.08 -10.08 -35.90
N ARG A 361 1.23 -10.22 -35.64
CA ARG A 361 1.94 -9.60 -34.51
C ARG A 361 1.71 -8.08 -34.43
N ILE A 362 1.57 -7.42 -35.57
CA ILE A 362 1.28 -5.97 -35.64
C ILE A 362 -0.09 -5.68 -35.04
N ILE A 363 -1.10 -6.51 -35.33
CA ILE A 363 -2.46 -6.36 -34.77
C ILE A 363 -2.44 -6.55 -33.25
N GLY A 364 -1.74 -7.58 -32.76
CA GLY A 364 -1.58 -7.80 -31.31
C GLY A 364 -0.90 -6.62 -30.60
N ALA A 365 0.12 -6.04 -31.21
CA ALA A 365 0.80 -4.85 -30.71
C ALA A 365 -0.11 -3.61 -30.72
N ALA A 366 -0.87 -3.40 -31.81
CA ALA A 366 -1.82 -2.30 -31.94
C ALA A 366 -2.95 -2.39 -30.91
N ILE A 367 -3.54 -3.57 -30.73
CA ILE A 367 -4.56 -3.81 -29.68
C ILE A 367 -3.98 -3.48 -28.31
N SER A 368 -2.79 -4.00 -27.99
CA SER A 368 -2.15 -3.73 -26.69
C SER A 368 -1.89 -2.23 -26.48
N PHE A 369 -1.45 -1.52 -27.52
CA PHE A 369 -1.23 -0.08 -27.45
C PHE A 369 -2.53 0.69 -27.17
N VAL A 370 -3.61 0.35 -27.90
CA VAL A 370 -4.93 0.95 -27.67
C VAL A 370 -5.41 0.67 -26.25
N LEU A 371 -5.29 -0.58 -25.76
CA LEU A 371 -5.68 -0.92 -24.40
C LEU A 371 -4.87 -0.12 -23.37
N ILE A 372 -3.57 0.08 -23.56
CA ILE A 372 -2.73 0.90 -22.67
C ILE A 372 -3.21 2.34 -22.66
N LEU A 373 -3.51 2.94 -23.81
CA LEU A 373 -4.06 4.30 -23.88
C LEU A 373 -5.40 4.42 -23.15
N LEU A 374 -6.28 3.43 -23.31
CA LEU A 374 -7.57 3.38 -22.61
C LEU A 374 -7.39 3.22 -21.09
N ILE A 375 -6.41 2.40 -20.64
CA ILE A 375 -6.07 2.27 -19.21
C ILE A 375 -5.69 3.64 -18.62
N LEU A 376 -4.83 4.38 -19.29
CA LEU A 376 -4.37 5.68 -18.81
C LEU A 376 -5.49 6.72 -18.85
N ALA A 377 -6.26 6.80 -19.94
CA ALA A 377 -7.33 7.76 -20.09
C ALA A 377 -8.48 7.55 -19.10
N PHE A 378 -9.03 6.32 -19.07
CA PHE A 378 -10.13 6.00 -18.14
C PHE A 378 -9.66 5.96 -16.69
N GLY A 379 -8.46 5.45 -16.41
CA GLY A 379 -7.92 5.46 -15.07
C GLY A 379 -7.70 6.88 -14.53
N TYR A 380 -7.21 7.81 -15.37
CA TYR A 380 -7.14 9.22 -15.00
C TYR A 380 -8.54 9.82 -14.77
N PHE A 381 -9.51 9.49 -15.62
CA PHE A 381 -10.89 9.96 -15.47
C PHE A 381 -11.49 9.53 -14.12
N GLU A 382 -11.29 8.28 -13.70
CA GLU A 382 -11.77 7.77 -12.41
C GLU A 382 -11.07 8.43 -11.20
N ILE A 383 -9.76 8.68 -11.31
CA ILE A 383 -8.95 9.16 -10.18
C ILE A 383 -8.87 10.69 -10.09
N ARG A 384 -9.15 11.43 -11.15
CA ARG A 384 -8.95 12.90 -11.19
C ARG A 384 -9.60 13.65 -10.02
N GLY A 385 -10.79 13.17 -9.59
CA GLY A 385 -11.52 13.76 -8.48
C GLY A 385 -10.85 13.55 -7.10
N TYR A 386 -9.97 12.57 -6.96
CA TYR A 386 -9.25 12.29 -5.72
C TYR A 386 -8.25 13.40 -5.35
N TYR A 387 -7.80 14.16 -6.35
CA TYR A 387 -6.91 15.32 -6.17
C TYR A 387 -7.65 16.61 -5.83
N TRP A 388 -8.97 16.58 -5.72
CA TRP A 388 -9.76 17.79 -5.45
C TRP A 388 -9.87 18.03 -3.95
N VAL A 389 -9.82 19.31 -3.59
CA VAL A 389 -10.12 19.79 -2.25
C VAL A 389 -11.58 20.25 -2.26
N ASN A 390 -12.46 19.37 -1.75
CA ASN A 390 -13.91 19.63 -1.81
C ASN A 390 -14.36 20.72 -0.83
N LYS A 391 -13.64 20.91 0.26
CA LYS A 391 -13.97 21.87 1.34
C LYS A 391 -12.76 22.73 1.69
N PRO A 392 -12.37 23.71 0.83
CA PRO A 392 -11.21 24.57 1.09
C PRO A 392 -11.38 25.44 2.36
N GLN A 393 -12.63 25.62 2.82
CA GLN A 393 -12.95 26.36 4.03
C GLN A 393 -12.26 25.80 5.28
N ILE A 394 -12.11 24.47 5.40
CA ILE A 394 -11.44 23.87 6.56
C ILE A 394 -9.96 24.27 6.64
N ILE A 395 -9.32 24.51 5.50
CA ILE A 395 -7.92 24.95 5.44
C ILE A 395 -7.81 26.40 5.92
N THR A 396 -8.69 27.27 5.41
CA THR A 396 -8.71 28.70 5.77
C THR A 396 -9.06 28.87 7.25
N ALA A 397 -10.08 28.17 7.73
CA ALA A 397 -10.49 28.19 9.12
C ALA A 397 -9.39 27.59 10.03
N GLY A 398 -8.78 26.48 9.64
CA GLY A 398 -7.68 25.88 10.40
C GLY A 398 -6.49 26.83 10.56
N LYS A 399 -6.07 27.51 9.49
CA LYS A 399 -5.02 28.53 9.55
C LYS A 399 -5.40 29.73 10.44
N ALA A 400 -6.67 30.13 10.43
CA ALA A 400 -7.14 31.18 11.32
C ALA A 400 -7.06 30.76 12.79
N VAL A 401 -7.50 29.54 13.12
CA VAL A 401 -7.38 28.95 14.46
C VAL A 401 -5.92 28.88 14.90
N ASP A 402 -5.01 28.38 14.02
CA ASP A 402 -3.58 28.27 14.36
C ASP A 402 -2.92 29.63 14.64
N ARG A 403 -3.40 30.69 13.99
CA ARG A 403 -2.89 32.06 14.20
C ARG A 403 -3.47 32.72 15.44
N LEU A 404 -4.76 32.51 15.72
CA LEU A 404 -5.50 33.29 16.72
C LEU A 404 -5.51 32.66 18.11
N LEU A 405 -5.45 31.34 18.22
CA LEU A 405 -5.56 30.66 19.52
C LEU A 405 -4.18 30.28 20.10
N PRO A 406 -4.06 30.17 21.42
CA PRO A 406 -2.90 29.60 22.09
C PRO A 406 -2.52 28.22 21.53
N LYS A 407 -1.24 27.84 21.62
CA LYS A 407 -0.74 26.59 21.05
C LYS A 407 -1.24 25.33 21.78
N ASP A 408 -1.62 25.47 23.04
CA ASP A 408 -2.18 24.45 23.92
C ASP A 408 -3.72 24.43 23.96
N ALA A 409 -4.38 25.31 23.20
CA ALA A 409 -5.83 25.37 23.16
C ALA A 409 -6.42 24.04 22.64
N THR A 410 -7.42 23.52 23.33
CA THR A 410 -8.27 22.43 22.86
C THR A 410 -9.40 22.99 21.98
N VAL A 411 -9.61 22.40 20.81
CA VAL A 411 -10.57 22.89 19.83
C VAL A 411 -11.65 21.86 19.50
N ILE A 412 -12.82 22.36 19.14
CA ILE A 412 -13.89 21.59 18.54
C ILE A 412 -13.88 21.90 17.05
N ALA A 413 -13.63 20.89 16.21
CA ALA A 413 -13.48 21.01 14.77
C ALA A 413 -14.57 20.17 14.04
N PRO A 414 -15.80 20.69 13.89
CA PRO A 414 -16.91 19.94 13.32
C PRO A 414 -16.70 19.73 11.82
N TYR A 415 -16.43 18.49 11.42
CA TYR A 415 -16.31 18.09 10.03
C TYR A 415 -16.76 16.64 9.84
N ASN A 416 -17.96 16.32 10.26
CA ASN A 416 -18.55 14.97 10.15
C ASN A 416 -17.69 13.86 10.79
N GLY A 417 -16.93 14.16 11.83
CA GLY A 417 -15.98 13.24 12.44
C GLY A 417 -14.68 13.03 11.65
N ASP A 418 -14.50 13.73 10.52
CA ASP A 418 -13.26 13.71 9.75
C ASP A 418 -12.18 14.57 10.45
N ALA A 419 -11.06 13.93 10.80
CA ALA A 419 -9.95 14.59 11.50
C ALA A 419 -9.20 15.63 10.64
N ALA A 420 -9.52 15.77 9.34
CA ALA A 420 -8.81 16.68 8.44
C ALA A 420 -8.93 18.15 8.89
N PHE A 421 -10.10 18.59 9.34
CA PHE A 421 -10.25 19.96 9.85
C PHE A 421 -9.46 20.14 11.14
N LEU A 422 -9.55 19.21 12.09
CA LEU A 422 -8.76 19.25 13.32
C LEU A 422 -7.26 19.33 13.02
N TYR A 423 -6.77 18.53 12.08
CA TYR A 423 -5.37 18.58 11.64
C TYR A 423 -4.97 19.96 11.13
N GLN A 424 -5.83 20.66 10.36
CA GLN A 424 -5.56 22.00 9.83
C GLN A 424 -5.49 23.07 10.92
N THR A 425 -6.13 22.85 12.08
CA THR A 425 -6.06 23.78 13.21
C THR A 425 -4.72 23.76 13.94
N ASN A 426 -3.90 22.72 13.69
CA ASN A 426 -2.62 22.49 14.37
C ASN A 426 -2.76 22.39 15.90
N ARG A 427 -3.93 21.97 16.37
CA ARG A 427 -4.33 21.78 17.77
C ARG A 427 -4.84 20.37 17.96
N HIS A 428 -5.03 19.96 19.21
CA HIS A 428 -5.76 18.76 19.58
C HIS A 428 -7.20 19.11 20.00
N GLY A 429 -8.08 18.12 19.95
CA GLY A 429 -9.48 18.33 20.32
C GLY A 429 -10.44 17.30 19.74
N TYR A 430 -11.60 17.76 19.32
CA TYR A 430 -12.74 16.91 18.98
C TYR A 430 -13.22 17.15 17.54
N PRO A 431 -13.01 16.21 16.60
CA PRO A 431 -13.63 16.23 15.28
C PRO A 431 -15.07 15.74 15.37
N ILE A 432 -16.00 16.63 15.75
CA ILE A 432 -17.34 16.23 16.15
C ILE A 432 -18.18 15.76 14.95
N VAL A 433 -18.91 14.66 15.16
CA VAL A 433 -20.14 14.32 14.48
C VAL A 433 -21.29 14.96 15.29
N ASP A 434 -22.30 15.52 14.62
CA ASP A 434 -23.50 16.16 15.16
C ASP A 434 -23.98 15.58 16.52
N ARG A 435 -23.38 16.03 17.62
CA ARG A 435 -23.81 15.78 18.99
C ARG A 435 -24.19 17.13 19.60
N PRO A 436 -25.26 17.18 20.43
CA PRO A 436 -25.61 18.41 21.12
C PRO A 436 -24.42 18.96 21.92
N LEU A 437 -24.19 20.25 21.86
CA LEU A 437 -23.14 20.97 22.60
C LEU A 437 -23.14 20.67 24.11
N GLU A 438 -24.30 20.31 24.67
CA GLU A 438 -24.52 19.96 26.08
C GLU A 438 -23.65 18.78 26.58
N LYS A 439 -23.06 17.98 25.70
CA LYS A 439 -22.12 16.90 26.06
C LYS A 439 -20.65 17.35 26.12
N PHE A 440 -20.35 18.63 25.87
CA PHE A 440 -19.00 19.18 25.81
C PHE A 440 -18.79 20.30 26.86
N ILE A 441 -19.84 20.70 27.56
CA ILE A 441 -19.83 21.60 28.72
C ILE A 441 -20.00 20.73 29.97
#